data_2eed90150c7a8e498471086a3a7f6f62
#
_entry.id   2eed90150c7a8e498471086a3a7f6f62
#
_cell.length_a   1.000
_cell.length_b   1.000
_cell.length_c   1.000
_cell.angle_alpha   90.00
_cell.angle_beta   90.00
_cell.angle_gamma   90.00
#
_symmetry.space_group_name_H-M   'P 1'
#
loop_
_entity.id
_entity.type
_entity.pdbx_description
1 polymer ?
#
loop_
_entity_poly.entity_id
_entity_poly.type
_entity_poly.pdbx_seq_one_letter_code
_entity_poly.pdbx_strand_id
1 'polypeptide(L)'
;MKTKLIFLFAFLLPVVAYGAKPVSGVVMDDKGELLIGANVYWAGTGTGVATDIDGAFSLPTVGSTNLLVTSYMGYHNDTTEVHGGEQVTIVLVSDLVLDEVTITERKMAVLRSRTAAFDTQTLTGDELCKAACCNLSESFETSASVDVAYADAATGAKQIRLLGLSGTYVQLLTENTPNVRGLAQSFGMEYIPGAWMEAIQVSKGTSSVINGYEAIAGQINVEFLKPQKQDPIAVNLYLNTELMAEINATGGWDINDKVSTGILLNAKDMELEMDHNHDGFTDLPRNRNLNLLNRWYIKSGDYTGQVLVRALYDQRLGGTLSSLQFDNLQSDRNTQLSNSQMAYPIDLRTRRIDGFVKNGYVFDQATGMSVGVIA
;
A
#
# COMPACT_ATOMS: atom_id res chain seq x y z
N MET A 1 88.16 27.99 6.19
CA MET A 1 87.05 27.69 7.04
C MET A 1 86.15 26.72 6.32
N LYS A 2 86.04 25.52 6.88
CA LYS A 2 85.47 24.35 6.18
C LYS A 2 83.97 24.20 6.53
N THR A 3 83.07 24.30 5.54
CA THR A 3 81.67 24.11 5.67
C THR A 3 81.34 22.62 5.45
N LYS A 4 80.81 21.96 6.47
CA LYS A 4 80.39 20.54 6.36
C LYS A 4 78.98 20.47 5.82
N LEU A 5 78.83 19.84 4.67
CA LEU A 5 77.57 19.52 4.05
C LEU A 5 77.00 18.18 4.68
N ILE A 6 75.95 18.23 5.41
CA ILE A 6 75.24 17.06 5.97
C ILE A 6 74.20 16.62 4.94
N PHE A 7 74.40 15.46 4.30
CA PHE A 7 73.43 14.77 3.49
C PHE A 7 72.47 14.03 4.40
N LEU A 8 71.25 14.53 4.46
CA LEU A 8 70.14 13.82 5.09
C LEU A 8 69.52 12.83 4.08
N PHE A 9 69.87 11.54 4.20
CA PHE A 9 69.29 10.46 3.40
C PHE A 9 67.93 10.11 3.98
N ALA A 10 66.83 10.67 3.42
CA ALA A 10 65.46 10.28 3.75
C ALA A 10 65.17 8.88 3.22
N PHE A 11 65.14 7.91 4.12
CA PHE A 11 64.78 6.51 3.81
C PHE A 11 63.25 6.48 3.56
N LEU A 12 62.82 6.48 2.28
CA LEU A 12 61.45 6.21 1.86
C LEU A 12 61.20 4.70 2.04
N LEU A 13 60.62 4.34 3.17
CA LEU A 13 60.01 3.02 3.32
C LEU A 13 58.73 2.98 2.48
N PRO A 14 58.58 2.04 1.53
CA PRO A 14 57.30 1.82 0.89
C PRO A 14 56.35 1.26 1.95
N VAL A 15 55.33 2.05 2.32
CA VAL A 15 54.16 1.53 3.05
C VAL A 15 53.47 0.60 2.10
N VAL A 16 53.71 -0.70 2.22
CA VAL A 16 52.88 -1.73 1.60
C VAL A 16 51.54 -1.67 2.28
N ALA A 17 50.60 -0.95 1.67
CA ALA A 17 49.19 -1.02 2.05
C ALA A 17 48.73 -2.48 1.78
N TYR A 18 48.63 -3.28 2.81
CA TYR A 18 47.91 -4.53 2.75
C TYR A 18 46.46 -4.19 2.46
N GLY A 19 46.10 -4.11 1.19
CA GLY A 19 44.74 -4.02 0.76
C GLY A 19 44.01 -5.27 1.25
N ALA A 20 42.99 -5.07 2.08
CA ALA A 20 42.12 -6.17 2.52
C ALA A 20 41.56 -6.85 1.24
N LYS A 21 41.77 -8.15 1.12
CA LYS A 21 41.31 -8.91 -0.05
C LYS A 21 39.80 -8.91 -0.08
N PRO A 22 39.17 -8.61 -1.22
CA PRO A 22 37.72 -8.67 -1.32
C PRO A 22 37.21 -10.09 -1.12
N VAL A 23 36.02 -10.21 -0.57
CA VAL A 23 35.25 -11.46 -0.59
C VAL A 23 34.59 -11.55 -1.95
N SER A 24 34.67 -12.70 -2.58
CA SER A 24 34.05 -12.98 -3.88
C SER A 24 33.24 -14.28 -3.79
N GLY A 25 32.24 -14.42 -4.66
CA GLY A 25 31.45 -15.64 -4.66
C GLY A 25 30.38 -15.64 -5.73
N VAL A 26 29.54 -16.66 -5.68
CA VAL A 26 28.41 -16.86 -6.59
C VAL A 26 27.17 -17.10 -5.76
N VAL A 27 26.05 -16.50 -6.18
CA VAL A 27 24.74 -16.71 -5.59
C VAL A 27 23.90 -17.53 -6.55
N MET A 28 23.32 -18.63 -6.04
CA MET A 28 22.42 -19.51 -6.79
C MET A 28 21.22 -19.91 -5.95
N ASP A 29 20.22 -20.49 -6.57
CA ASP A 29 19.09 -21.06 -5.88
C ASP A 29 19.32 -22.53 -5.46
N ASP A 30 18.35 -23.13 -4.80
CA ASP A 30 18.35 -24.53 -4.35
C ASP A 30 18.30 -25.55 -5.52
N LYS A 31 18.03 -25.08 -6.76
CA LYS A 31 18.06 -25.88 -7.98
C LYS A 31 19.37 -25.71 -8.78
N GLY A 32 20.26 -24.84 -8.31
CA GLY A 32 21.54 -24.55 -8.93
C GLY A 32 21.48 -23.47 -10.01
N GLU A 33 20.37 -22.72 -10.13
CA GLU A 33 20.25 -21.61 -11.04
C GLU A 33 20.92 -20.35 -10.48
N LEU A 34 21.67 -19.63 -11.33
CA LEU A 34 22.41 -18.43 -10.94
C LEU A 34 21.47 -17.24 -10.74
N LEU A 35 21.53 -16.58 -9.60
CA LEU A 35 20.67 -15.47 -9.25
C LEU A 35 21.29 -14.13 -9.64
N ILE A 36 20.81 -13.55 -10.75
CA ILE A 36 21.27 -12.28 -11.30
C ILE A 36 20.60 -11.13 -10.56
N GLY A 37 21.41 -10.15 -10.08
CA GLY A 37 20.88 -8.99 -9.36
C GLY A 37 20.52 -9.27 -7.90
N ALA A 38 20.97 -10.37 -7.32
CA ALA A 38 20.85 -10.61 -5.89
C ALA A 38 21.71 -9.59 -5.12
N ASN A 39 21.15 -9.01 -4.06
CA ASN A 39 21.85 -8.04 -3.23
C ASN A 39 22.71 -8.75 -2.20
N VAL A 40 24.02 -8.48 -2.20
CA VAL A 40 25.00 -9.01 -1.26
C VAL A 40 25.60 -7.85 -0.48
N TYR A 41 25.47 -7.82 0.85
CA TYR A 41 25.94 -6.69 1.65
C TYR A 41 26.37 -7.11 3.06
N TRP A 42 27.24 -6.30 3.66
CA TRP A 42 27.69 -6.50 5.04
C TRP A 42 26.64 -6.10 6.04
N ALA A 43 26.30 -6.99 6.97
CA ALA A 43 25.31 -6.76 8.01
C ALA A 43 25.62 -5.48 8.81
N GLY A 44 24.62 -4.60 8.94
CA GLY A 44 24.72 -3.34 9.69
C GLY A 44 25.54 -2.24 9.02
N THR A 45 25.91 -2.39 7.74
CA THR A 45 26.68 -1.40 6.98
C THR A 45 25.91 -0.94 5.74
N GLY A 46 26.36 0.14 5.10
CA GLY A 46 25.87 0.59 3.80
C GLY A 46 26.64 0.01 2.60
N THR A 47 27.55 -0.95 2.83
CA THR A 47 28.42 -1.49 1.77
C THR A 47 27.83 -2.80 1.24
N GLY A 48 27.46 -2.81 -0.03
CA GLY A 48 26.89 -3.96 -0.73
C GLY A 48 27.07 -3.85 -2.24
N VAL A 49 26.80 -4.95 -2.94
CA VAL A 49 26.85 -5.09 -4.41
C VAL A 49 25.73 -6.01 -4.87
N ALA A 50 25.26 -5.83 -6.11
CA ALA A 50 24.39 -6.79 -6.77
C ALA A 50 25.22 -7.80 -7.57
N THR A 51 24.75 -9.05 -7.67
CA THR A 51 25.37 -10.08 -8.51
C THR A 51 25.23 -9.74 -9.98
N ASP A 52 26.24 -10.11 -10.77
CA ASP A 52 26.27 -9.94 -12.21
C ASP A 52 25.47 -11.04 -12.97
N ILE A 53 25.62 -11.08 -14.30
CA ILE A 53 24.93 -12.05 -15.18
C ILE A 53 25.31 -13.51 -14.93
N ASP A 54 26.45 -13.74 -14.30
CA ASP A 54 26.95 -15.06 -13.90
C ASP A 54 26.66 -15.37 -12.42
N GLY A 55 25.78 -14.57 -11.78
CA GLY A 55 25.47 -14.67 -10.36
C GLY A 55 26.66 -14.35 -9.45
N ALA A 56 27.75 -13.81 -10.01
CA ALA A 56 28.99 -13.56 -9.30
C ALA A 56 28.99 -12.18 -8.63
N PHE A 57 29.70 -12.09 -7.49
CA PHE A 57 29.91 -10.84 -6.78
C PHE A 57 31.33 -10.70 -6.27
N SER A 58 31.76 -9.46 -6.09
CA SER A 58 33.02 -9.12 -5.42
C SER A 58 32.82 -7.92 -4.54
N LEU A 59 32.99 -8.08 -3.23
CA LEU A 59 32.69 -7.07 -2.21
C LEU A 59 33.93 -6.78 -1.37
N PRO A 60 34.34 -5.49 -1.22
CA PRO A 60 35.45 -5.13 -0.33
C PRO A 60 35.10 -5.51 1.12
N THR A 61 36.08 -6.02 1.86
CA THR A 61 35.90 -6.31 3.28
C THR A 61 35.78 -5.03 4.09
N VAL A 62 34.87 -5.06 5.08
CA VAL A 62 34.70 -4.00 6.07
C VAL A 62 35.16 -4.56 7.42
N GLY A 63 35.95 -3.78 8.18
CA GLY A 63 36.48 -4.23 9.47
C GLY A 63 35.47 -4.29 10.61
N SER A 64 34.21 -3.98 10.36
CA SER A 64 33.16 -3.87 11.39
C SER A 64 32.32 -5.13 11.57
N THR A 65 32.31 -6.04 10.59
CA THR A 65 31.51 -7.28 10.63
C THR A 65 32.06 -8.32 9.67
N ASN A 66 31.84 -9.61 9.99
CA ASN A 66 32.13 -10.75 9.14
C ASN A 66 30.85 -11.40 8.60
N LEU A 67 29.68 -10.82 8.89
CA LEU A 67 28.38 -11.35 8.46
C LEU A 67 27.99 -10.76 7.12
N LEU A 68 27.91 -11.61 6.10
CA LEU A 68 27.44 -11.29 4.77
C LEU A 68 25.99 -11.69 4.62
N VAL A 69 25.14 -10.72 4.29
CA VAL A 69 23.71 -10.94 4.06
C VAL A 69 23.45 -10.93 2.57
N THR A 70 22.77 -11.97 2.09
CA THR A 70 22.33 -12.08 0.71
C THR A 70 20.81 -12.10 0.64
N SER A 71 20.24 -11.26 -0.22
CA SER A 71 18.81 -11.14 -0.40
C SER A 71 18.42 -11.08 -1.87
N TYR A 72 17.36 -11.78 -2.23
CA TYR A 72 16.77 -11.77 -3.56
C TYR A 72 15.25 -11.87 -3.48
N MET A 73 14.54 -11.23 -4.43
CA MET A 73 13.09 -11.20 -4.42
C MET A 73 12.52 -12.61 -4.63
N GLY A 74 11.67 -13.07 -3.68
CA GLY A 74 11.07 -14.41 -3.72
C GLY A 74 11.93 -15.50 -3.11
N TYR A 75 12.99 -15.13 -2.38
CA TYR A 75 13.89 -16.04 -1.67
C TYR A 75 14.09 -15.61 -0.23
N HIS A 76 14.32 -16.56 0.66
CA HIS A 76 14.74 -16.29 2.03
C HIS A 76 16.12 -15.65 2.05
N ASN A 77 16.27 -14.59 2.85
CA ASN A 77 17.58 -13.98 3.06
C ASN A 77 18.50 -14.96 3.77
N ASP A 78 19.71 -15.12 3.23
CA ASP A 78 20.78 -15.90 3.87
C ASP A 78 21.79 -14.98 4.55
N THR A 79 22.34 -15.44 5.68
CA THR A 79 23.39 -14.74 6.40
C THR A 79 24.56 -15.70 6.65
N THR A 80 25.62 -15.47 5.93
CA THR A 80 26.81 -16.31 5.95
C THR A 80 27.98 -15.57 6.63
N GLU A 81 28.70 -16.24 7.53
CA GLU A 81 29.95 -15.70 8.10
C GLU A 81 31.10 -15.97 7.13
N VAL A 82 31.81 -14.90 6.74
CA VAL A 82 32.90 -14.98 5.76
C VAL A 82 34.11 -14.13 6.18
N HIS A 83 35.30 -14.57 5.78
CA HIS A 83 36.57 -13.91 6.10
C HIS A 83 37.22 -13.32 4.85
N GLY A 84 37.96 -12.26 5.00
CA GLY A 84 38.59 -11.54 3.88
C GLY A 84 39.43 -12.42 2.98
N GLY A 85 39.19 -12.37 1.65
CA GLY A 85 39.85 -13.17 0.63
C GLY A 85 39.26 -14.56 0.42
N GLU A 86 38.13 -14.86 1.06
CA GLU A 86 37.39 -16.10 0.87
C GLU A 86 36.51 -16.06 -0.38
N GLN A 87 36.38 -17.22 -1.02
CA GLN A 87 35.41 -17.39 -2.11
C GLN A 87 34.29 -18.28 -1.62
N VAL A 88 33.06 -17.75 -1.68
CA VAL A 88 31.86 -18.40 -1.12
C VAL A 88 30.82 -18.68 -2.19
N THR A 89 30.10 -19.78 -2.04
CA THR A 89 28.90 -20.08 -2.81
C THR A 89 27.70 -19.97 -1.89
N ILE A 90 26.78 -19.10 -2.21
CA ILE A 90 25.58 -18.84 -1.41
C ILE A 90 24.37 -19.43 -2.15
N VAL A 91 23.62 -20.27 -1.44
CA VAL A 91 22.42 -20.91 -2.00
C VAL A 91 21.20 -20.32 -1.30
N LEU A 92 20.36 -19.61 -2.05
CA LEU A 92 19.10 -19.07 -1.54
C LEU A 92 17.96 -20.07 -1.78
N VAL A 93 17.15 -20.25 -0.76
CA VAL A 93 15.97 -21.11 -0.84
C VAL A 93 14.76 -20.27 -1.26
N SER A 94 14.04 -20.75 -2.28
CA SER A 94 12.85 -20.07 -2.79
C SER A 94 11.71 -20.08 -1.76
N ASP A 95 11.05 -18.93 -1.57
CA ASP A 95 9.85 -18.78 -0.75
C ASP A 95 8.63 -19.55 -1.31
N LEU A 96 8.77 -20.16 -2.48
CA LEU A 96 7.64 -20.82 -3.19
C LEU A 96 7.40 -22.28 -2.75
N VAL A 97 8.19 -22.82 -1.81
CA VAL A 97 7.95 -24.13 -1.21
C VAL A 97 7.66 -23.95 0.27
N LEU A 98 6.42 -23.63 0.60
CA LEU A 98 5.93 -23.64 1.97
C LEU A 98 5.45 -25.05 2.31
N ASP A 99 6.30 -25.85 2.94
CA ASP A 99 5.86 -26.75 4.00
C ASP A 99 5.36 -25.88 5.15
N GLU A 100 4.20 -26.23 5.71
CA GLU A 100 3.50 -25.52 6.77
C GLU A 100 4.39 -25.37 8.03
N VAL A 101 5.22 -24.34 8.05
CA VAL A 101 5.85 -23.89 9.27
C VAL A 101 4.94 -22.86 9.90
N THR A 102 4.21 -23.26 10.93
CA THR A 102 3.45 -22.34 11.80
C THR A 102 4.44 -21.44 12.53
N ILE A 103 4.94 -20.40 11.85
CA ILE A 103 5.71 -19.34 12.49
C ILE A 103 4.68 -18.42 13.15
N THR A 104 4.55 -18.52 14.47
CA THR A 104 3.91 -17.50 15.30
C THR A 104 4.85 -16.29 15.39
N GLU A 105 5.19 -15.70 14.28
CA GLU A 105 5.88 -14.44 14.25
C GLU A 105 4.83 -13.33 14.37
N ARG A 106 5.01 -12.47 15.35
CA ARG A 106 4.20 -11.25 15.47
C ARG A 106 4.50 -10.41 14.23
N LYS A 107 3.62 -10.48 13.21
CA LYS A 107 3.73 -9.64 12.03
C LYS A 107 3.82 -8.20 12.50
N MET A 108 4.86 -7.50 12.09
CA MET A 108 4.92 -6.05 12.38
C MET A 108 3.72 -5.40 11.69
N ALA A 109 2.94 -4.66 12.45
CA ALA A 109 1.74 -3.98 11.97
C ALA A 109 2.07 -2.98 10.84
N VAL A 110 3.28 -2.41 10.86
CA VAL A 110 3.80 -1.52 9.81
C VAL A 110 5.13 -2.07 9.30
N LEU A 111 5.16 -2.42 8.02
CA LEU A 111 6.37 -2.86 7.33
C LEU A 111 6.94 -1.68 6.53
N ARG A 112 8.21 -1.39 6.72
CA ARG A 112 8.93 -0.39 5.93
C ARG A 112 9.93 -1.09 5.02
N SER A 113 9.73 -1.00 3.71
CA SER A 113 10.67 -1.55 2.75
C SER A 113 11.97 -0.76 2.78
N ARG A 114 13.09 -1.45 2.97
CA ARG A 114 14.43 -0.85 2.91
C ARG A 114 15.06 -0.96 1.51
N THR A 115 14.48 -1.80 0.66
CA THR A 115 15.01 -2.10 -0.68
C THR A 115 14.19 -1.48 -1.81
N ALA A 116 13.00 -0.94 -1.52
CA ALA A 116 12.22 -0.23 -2.52
C ALA A 116 12.92 1.08 -2.90
N ALA A 117 12.87 1.42 -4.18
CA ALA A 117 13.41 2.69 -4.72
C ALA A 117 12.73 3.94 -4.10
N PHE A 118 11.60 3.75 -3.42
CA PHE A 118 10.82 4.78 -2.73
C PHE A 118 10.63 4.39 -1.27
N ASP A 119 10.50 5.41 -0.39
CA ASP A 119 10.14 5.18 1.02
C ASP A 119 8.69 4.69 1.11
N THR A 120 8.52 3.37 1.10
CA THR A 120 7.21 2.72 1.13
C THR A 120 6.95 2.11 2.50
N GLN A 121 5.82 2.47 3.09
CA GLN A 121 5.26 1.88 4.30
C GLN A 121 4.06 1.04 3.93
N THR A 122 3.98 -0.17 4.47
CA THR A 122 2.81 -1.05 4.31
C THR A 122 2.13 -1.20 5.67
N LEU A 123 0.87 -0.76 5.75
CA LEU A 123 -0.03 -1.02 6.86
C LEU A 123 -0.71 -2.36 6.58
N THR A 124 -0.55 -3.32 7.47
CA THR A 124 -1.14 -4.66 7.33
C THR A 124 -2.50 -4.74 8.00
N GLY A 125 -3.25 -5.82 7.75
CA GLY A 125 -4.56 -6.05 8.35
C GLY A 125 -4.59 -5.93 9.87
N ASP A 126 -3.52 -6.33 10.57
CA ASP A 126 -3.43 -6.22 12.04
C ASP A 126 -3.43 -4.76 12.53
N GLU A 127 -2.81 -3.84 11.77
CA GLU A 127 -2.86 -2.40 12.09
C GLU A 127 -4.24 -1.81 11.76
N LEU A 128 -4.81 -2.20 10.64
CA LEU A 128 -6.15 -1.78 10.21
C LEU A 128 -7.22 -2.24 11.22
N CYS A 129 -7.09 -3.43 11.77
CA CYS A 129 -7.98 -3.92 12.85
C CYS A 129 -7.85 -3.11 14.14
N LYS A 130 -6.65 -2.63 14.48
CA LYS A 130 -6.45 -1.78 15.68
C LYS A 130 -7.14 -0.42 15.55
N ALA A 131 -7.12 0.15 14.36
CA ALA A 131 -7.79 1.42 14.08
C ALA A 131 -9.32 1.27 14.05
N ALA A 132 -9.87 0.04 14.09
CA ALA A 132 -11.31 -0.26 14.00
C ALA A 132 -12.00 0.50 12.86
N CYS A 133 -11.29 0.66 11.74
CA CYS A 133 -11.67 1.56 10.66
C CYS A 133 -12.83 1.03 9.84
N CYS A 134 -13.86 1.87 9.66
CA CYS A 134 -14.96 1.59 8.76
C CYS A 134 -14.59 1.81 7.29
N ASN A 135 -13.61 2.68 7.00
CA ASN A 135 -13.21 3.01 5.64
C ASN A 135 -11.72 3.42 5.55
N LEU A 136 -11.22 3.61 4.32
CA LEU A 136 -9.83 3.96 4.08
C LEU A 136 -9.40 5.26 4.78
N SER A 137 -10.27 6.26 4.90
CA SER A 137 -9.90 7.52 5.55
C SER A 137 -9.56 7.34 7.03
N GLU A 138 -10.31 6.52 7.73
CA GLU A 138 -10.13 6.23 9.15
C GLU A 138 -8.88 5.36 9.41
N SER A 139 -8.48 4.58 8.42
CA SER A 139 -7.26 3.76 8.49
C SER A 139 -5.98 4.58 8.69
N PHE A 140 -6.02 5.88 8.43
CA PHE A 140 -4.88 6.76 8.59
C PHE A 140 -4.83 7.49 9.93
N GLU A 141 -5.82 7.36 10.80
CA GLU A 141 -5.84 8.02 12.12
C GLU A 141 -4.64 7.63 12.99
N THR A 142 -4.15 6.41 12.84
CA THR A 142 -2.94 5.92 13.53
C THR A 142 -1.65 6.17 12.74
N SER A 143 -1.74 6.71 11.52
CA SER A 143 -0.60 6.91 10.63
C SER A 143 0.10 8.24 10.90
N ALA A 144 1.36 8.22 11.29
CA ALA A 144 2.17 9.43 11.40
C ALA A 144 2.53 10.08 10.04
N SER A 145 2.21 9.43 8.92
CA SER A 145 2.66 9.83 7.58
C SER A 145 1.57 10.45 6.73
N VAL A 146 0.33 10.11 7.00
CA VAL A 146 -0.85 10.54 6.24
C VAL A 146 -1.81 11.19 7.23
N ASP A 147 -2.18 12.42 6.95
CA ASP A 147 -3.21 13.15 7.68
C ASP A 147 -4.49 13.20 6.84
N VAL A 148 -5.64 12.97 7.47
CA VAL A 148 -6.95 13.04 6.84
C VAL A 148 -7.84 13.98 7.65
N ALA A 149 -8.41 14.96 6.98
CA ALA A 149 -9.31 15.91 7.60
C ALA A 149 -10.57 16.11 6.75
N TYR A 150 -11.66 16.52 7.37
CA TYR A 150 -12.82 16.99 6.63
C TYR A 150 -12.47 18.26 5.85
N ALA A 151 -12.78 18.28 4.57
CA ALA A 151 -12.64 19.44 3.71
C ALA A 151 -13.92 20.28 3.67
N ASP A 152 -15.05 19.60 3.85
CA ASP A 152 -16.38 20.21 3.88
C ASP A 152 -17.33 19.34 4.72
N ALA A 153 -17.94 19.93 5.73
CA ALA A 153 -18.87 19.25 6.64
C ALA A 153 -20.21 18.93 5.94
N ALA A 154 -20.73 19.85 5.14
CA ALA A 154 -22.05 19.72 4.53
C ALA A 154 -22.14 18.54 3.55
N THR A 155 -21.04 18.19 2.87
CA THR A 155 -20.97 17.05 1.96
C THR A 155 -20.24 15.84 2.54
N GLY A 156 -19.58 16.00 3.69
CA GLY A 156 -18.71 15.00 4.29
C GLY A 156 -17.45 14.73 3.46
N ALA A 157 -17.04 15.66 2.59
CA ALA A 157 -15.85 15.53 1.79
C ALA A 157 -14.60 15.49 2.68
N LYS A 158 -13.70 14.54 2.42
CA LYS A 158 -12.44 14.39 3.16
C LYS A 158 -11.25 14.71 2.27
N GLN A 159 -10.19 15.23 2.87
CA GLN A 159 -8.95 15.56 2.19
C GLN A 159 -7.79 14.82 2.84
N ILE A 160 -7.02 14.12 2.01
CA ILE A 160 -5.72 13.56 2.40
C ILE A 160 -4.67 14.68 2.37
N ARG A 161 -3.74 14.62 3.32
CA ARG A 161 -2.49 15.37 3.29
C ARG A 161 -1.33 14.39 3.45
N LEU A 162 -0.38 14.47 2.56
CA LEU A 162 0.85 13.68 2.59
C LEU A 162 2.05 14.60 2.48
N LEU A 163 2.98 14.52 3.40
CA LEU A 163 4.12 15.45 3.49
C LEU A 163 3.70 16.93 3.58
N GLY A 164 2.53 17.21 4.16
CA GLY A 164 1.97 18.58 4.27
C GLY A 164 1.31 19.09 2.99
N LEU A 165 1.33 18.32 1.88
CA LEU A 165 0.70 18.69 0.61
C LEU A 165 -0.73 18.13 0.53
N SER A 166 -1.59 18.84 -0.18
CA SER A 166 -3.00 18.47 -0.34
C SER A 166 -3.16 17.19 -1.18
N GLY A 167 -4.30 16.51 -1.03
CA GLY A 167 -4.63 15.27 -1.71
C GLY A 167 -4.59 15.32 -3.23
N THR A 168 -4.72 16.49 -3.83
CA THR A 168 -4.56 16.67 -5.28
C THR A 168 -3.19 16.21 -5.80
N TYR A 169 -2.18 16.22 -4.93
CA TYR A 169 -0.82 15.78 -5.23
C TYR A 169 -0.52 14.35 -4.77
N VAL A 170 -1.54 13.63 -4.30
CA VAL A 170 -1.45 12.24 -3.85
C VAL A 170 -2.25 11.36 -4.80
N GLN A 171 -1.62 10.35 -5.35
CA GLN A 171 -2.29 9.38 -6.21
C GLN A 171 -2.92 8.27 -5.38
N LEU A 172 -4.22 8.04 -5.56
CA LEU A 172 -4.94 6.94 -4.94
C LEU A 172 -5.12 5.79 -5.93
N LEU A 173 -4.56 4.64 -5.60
CA LEU A 173 -4.65 3.41 -6.36
C LEU A 173 -5.44 2.33 -5.59
N THR A 174 -6.03 1.43 -6.31
CA THR A 174 -6.57 0.18 -5.81
C THR A 174 -6.02 -0.94 -6.69
N GLU A 175 -5.39 -1.93 -6.09
CA GLU A 175 -4.77 -3.04 -6.82
C GLU A 175 -3.79 -2.55 -7.91
N ASN A 176 -3.01 -1.53 -7.61
CA ASN A 176 -2.08 -0.87 -8.54
C ASN A 176 -2.74 -0.27 -9.80
N THR A 177 -4.03 0.00 -9.75
CA THR A 177 -4.75 0.71 -10.81
C THR A 177 -5.31 2.02 -10.26
N PRO A 178 -5.28 3.14 -11.04
CA PRO A 178 -5.89 4.39 -10.60
C PRO A 178 -7.36 4.20 -10.25
N ASN A 179 -7.75 4.60 -9.04
CA ASN A 179 -9.11 4.39 -8.57
C ASN A 179 -9.98 5.64 -8.79
N VAL A 180 -9.82 6.65 -7.93
CA VAL A 180 -10.64 7.86 -7.94
C VAL A 180 -9.72 9.06 -8.12
N ARG A 181 -10.09 9.96 -9.02
CA ARG A 181 -9.28 11.11 -9.45
C ARG A 181 -10.09 12.40 -9.43
N GLY A 182 -9.37 13.52 -9.36
CA GLY A 182 -9.96 14.86 -9.46
C GLY A 182 -10.97 15.13 -8.34
N LEU A 183 -12.10 15.71 -8.66
CA LEU A 183 -13.14 16.09 -7.69
C LEU A 183 -13.71 14.90 -6.91
N ALA A 184 -13.75 13.72 -7.50
CA ALA A 184 -14.27 12.53 -6.83
C ALA A 184 -13.30 11.97 -5.76
N GLN A 185 -12.04 12.42 -5.70
CA GLN A 185 -11.06 11.93 -4.74
C GLN A 185 -11.46 12.21 -3.29
N SER A 186 -12.10 13.35 -3.03
CA SER A 186 -12.58 13.74 -1.70
C SER A 186 -13.64 12.80 -1.11
N PHE A 187 -14.32 12.04 -1.96
CA PHE A 187 -15.31 11.04 -1.55
C PHE A 187 -14.77 9.61 -1.68
N GLY A 188 -13.77 9.42 -2.52
CA GLY A 188 -13.25 8.11 -2.91
C GLY A 188 -12.66 7.28 -1.80
N MET A 189 -12.18 7.91 -0.74
CA MET A 189 -11.67 7.21 0.44
C MET A 189 -12.75 6.49 1.22
N GLU A 190 -13.96 7.03 1.24
CA GLU A 190 -15.10 6.39 1.91
C GLU A 190 -15.74 5.27 1.07
N TYR A 191 -15.39 5.20 -0.22
CA TYR A 191 -15.83 4.11 -1.10
C TYR A 191 -15.01 2.82 -0.94
N ILE A 192 -14.02 2.82 -0.05
CA ILE A 192 -13.18 1.66 0.25
C ILE A 192 -13.44 1.24 1.69
N PRO A 193 -14.26 0.19 1.90
CA PRO A 193 -14.55 -0.30 3.24
C PRO A 193 -13.31 -0.87 3.92
N GLY A 194 -13.18 -0.62 5.22
CA GLY A 194 -12.06 -1.11 6.02
C GLY A 194 -11.92 -2.63 6.01
N ALA A 195 -13.06 -3.32 6.13
CA ALA A 195 -13.11 -4.77 6.13
C ALA A 195 -12.69 -5.45 4.81
N TRP A 196 -12.55 -4.68 3.72
CA TRP A 196 -12.11 -5.21 2.42
C TRP A 196 -10.59 -5.14 2.24
N MET A 197 -9.89 -4.38 3.07
CA MET A 197 -8.46 -4.09 2.89
C MET A 197 -7.60 -5.20 3.49
N GLU A 198 -6.74 -5.78 2.66
CA GLU A 198 -5.66 -6.68 3.07
C GLU A 198 -4.44 -5.88 3.53
N ALA A 199 -4.10 -4.84 2.77
CA ALA A 199 -2.98 -3.96 3.07
C ALA A 199 -3.14 -2.59 2.42
N ILE A 200 -2.51 -1.57 3.00
CA ILE A 200 -2.36 -0.24 2.43
C ILE A 200 -0.87 0.05 2.28
N GLN A 201 -0.45 0.38 1.08
CA GLN A 201 0.92 0.79 0.79
C GLN A 201 0.97 2.31 0.61
N VAL A 202 1.78 2.98 1.40
CA VAL A 202 2.01 4.43 1.32
C VAL A 202 3.44 4.66 0.86
N SER A 203 3.60 5.17 -0.35
CA SER A 203 4.89 5.57 -0.90
C SER A 203 5.01 7.08 -0.89
N LYS A 204 6.10 7.59 -0.30
CA LYS A 204 6.36 9.02 -0.17
C LYS A 204 7.24 9.52 -1.32
N GLY A 205 6.98 10.74 -1.76
CA GLY A 205 7.69 11.36 -2.88
C GLY A 205 7.09 11.01 -4.24
N THR A 206 7.76 11.45 -5.30
CA THR A 206 7.30 11.22 -6.67
C THR A 206 7.30 9.73 -7.00
N SER A 207 6.25 9.27 -7.65
CA SER A 207 6.06 7.87 -8.05
C SER A 207 6.20 7.70 -9.56
N SER A 208 6.07 6.45 -10.05
CA SER A 208 6.12 6.15 -11.46
C SER A 208 4.97 6.82 -12.23
N VAL A 209 5.26 7.40 -13.38
CA VAL A 209 4.28 8.02 -14.28
C VAL A 209 3.38 7.00 -14.99
N ILE A 210 3.65 5.70 -14.86
CA ILE A 210 2.86 4.63 -15.48
C ILE A 210 1.38 4.72 -15.06
N ASN A 211 1.13 5.06 -13.79
CA ASN A 211 -0.22 5.13 -13.23
C ASN A 211 -0.84 6.54 -13.30
N GLY A 212 -0.10 7.55 -13.79
CA GLY A 212 -0.53 8.92 -13.89
C GLY A 212 0.49 9.90 -13.33
N TYR A 213 0.16 11.19 -13.39
CA TYR A 213 1.06 12.28 -13.03
C TYR A 213 0.72 12.92 -11.66
N GLU A 214 -0.29 12.44 -10.98
CA GLU A 214 -0.77 13.04 -9.72
C GLU A 214 0.12 12.73 -8.52
N ALA A 215 0.98 11.71 -8.61
CA ALA A 215 1.85 11.27 -7.52
C ALA A 215 3.07 12.19 -7.33
N ILE A 216 2.84 13.43 -6.88
CA ILE A 216 3.89 14.42 -6.58
C ILE A 216 4.33 14.29 -5.12
N ALA A 217 3.38 14.27 -4.19
CA ALA A 217 3.64 14.07 -2.75
C ALA A 217 3.80 12.60 -2.40
N GLY A 218 3.12 11.73 -3.13
CA GLY A 218 3.18 10.30 -2.95
C GLY A 218 2.02 9.55 -3.56
N GLN A 219 2.01 8.26 -3.28
CA GLN A 219 1.04 7.30 -3.79
C GLN A 219 0.51 6.45 -2.65
N ILE A 220 -0.78 6.22 -2.63
CA ILE A 220 -1.45 5.30 -1.72
C ILE A 220 -2.07 4.20 -2.57
N ASN A 221 -1.67 2.95 -2.36
CA ASN A 221 -2.25 1.79 -3.01
C ASN A 221 -2.94 0.90 -1.98
N VAL A 222 -4.18 0.53 -2.25
CA VAL A 222 -4.98 -0.36 -1.42
C VAL A 222 -5.08 -1.71 -2.09
N GLU A 223 -4.67 -2.75 -1.38
CA GLU A 223 -4.86 -4.14 -1.77
C GLU A 223 -6.10 -4.70 -1.07
N PHE A 224 -7.00 -5.30 -1.84
CA PHE A 224 -8.19 -5.95 -1.30
C PHE A 224 -7.90 -7.41 -0.95
N LEU A 225 -8.70 -7.95 -0.05
CA LEU A 225 -8.70 -9.36 0.32
C LEU A 225 -8.75 -10.25 -0.93
N LYS A 226 -7.88 -11.24 -0.99
CA LYS A 226 -7.78 -12.20 -2.09
C LYS A 226 -8.62 -13.44 -1.80
N PRO A 227 -9.31 -14.04 -2.77
CA PRO A 227 -10.20 -15.20 -2.51
C PRO A 227 -9.55 -16.34 -1.74
N GLN A 228 -8.27 -16.63 -2.04
CA GLN A 228 -7.52 -17.72 -1.41
C GLN A 228 -7.14 -17.47 0.05
N LYS A 229 -7.24 -16.21 0.51
CA LYS A 229 -6.87 -15.79 1.86
C LYS A 229 -8.07 -15.40 2.71
N GLN A 230 -9.27 -15.52 2.16
CA GLN A 230 -10.51 -15.19 2.85
C GLN A 230 -11.08 -16.40 3.55
N ASP A 231 -11.74 -16.15 4.67
CA ASP A 231 -12.65 -17.14 5.24
C ASP A 231 -13.80 -17.43 4.27
N PRO A 232 -14.39 -18.62 4.32
CA PRO A 232 -15.54 -18.95 3.47
C PRO A 232 -16.69 -17.95 3.62
N ILE A 233 -16.93 -17.47 4.84
CA ILE A 233 -17.88 -16.39 5.13
C ILE A 233 -17.39 -15.65 6.38
N ALA A 234 -17.27 -14.34 6.29
CA ALA A 234 -17.04 -13.45 7.42
C ALA A 234 -18.05 -12.30 7.38
N VAL A 235 -18.61 -11.95 8.53
CA VAL A 235 -19.56 -10.85 8.66
C VAL A 235 -19.11 -9.95 9.80
N ASN A 236 -19.05 -8.65 9.51
CA ASN A 236 -18.75 -7.61 10.49
C ASN A 236 -19.93 -6.63 10.55
N LEU A 237 -20.36 -6.29 11.76
CA LEU A 237 -21.42 -5.32 12.03
C LEU A 237 -20.86 -4.18 12.87
N TYR A 238 -21.15 -2.96 12.49
CA TYR A 238 -20.76 -1.76 13.21
C TYR A 238 -21.98 -0.88 13.46
N LEU A 239 -22.08 -0.35 14.67
CA LEU A 239 -23.09 0.62 15.07
C LEU A 239 -22.43 1.66 15.98
N ASN A 240 -22.67 2.94 15.72
CA ASN A 240 -22.17 4.01 16.57
C ASN A 240 -23.30 4.76 17.30
N THR A 241 -22.92 5.73 18.13
CA THR A 241 -23.86 6.58 18.91
C THR A 241 -24.71 7.50 18.03
N GLU A 242 -24.32 7.74 16.81
CA GLU A 242 -25.02 8.56 15.82
C GLU A 242 -25.99 7.73 14.98
N LEU A 243 -26.25 6.49 15.42
CA LEU A 243 -27.10 5.51 14.74
C LEU A 243 -26.64 5.20 13.30
N MET A 244 -25.36 5.39 13.02
CA MET A 244 -24.76 4.87 11.79
C MET A 244 -24.64 3.36 11.92
N ALA A 245 -25.29 2.64 11.03
CA ALA A 245 -25.20 1.19 10.92
C ALA A 245 -24.38 0.80 9.68
N GLU A 246 -23.47 -0.13 9.85
CA GLU A 246 -22.68 -0.67 8.75
C GLU A 246 -22.61 -2.20 8.85
N ILE A 247 -22.78 -2.86 7.72
CA ILE A 247 -22.59 -4.30 7.56
C ILE A 247 -21.54 -4.56 6.48
N ASN A 248 -20.56 -5.38 6.80
CA ASN A 248 -19.60 -5.93 5.86
C ASN A 248 -19.76 -7.45 5.84
N ALA A 249 -19.87 -8.02 4.65
CA ALA A 249 -19.88 -9.46 4.45
C ALA A 249 -18.84 -9.81 3.37
N THR A 250 -17.93 -10.72 3.69
CA THR A 250 -16.91 -11.18 2.76
C THR A 250 -16.90 -12.70 2.71
N GLY A 251 -16.53 -13.25 1.57
CA GLY A 251 -16.39 -14.70 1.42
C GLY A 251 -15.55 -15.07 0.23
N GLY A 252 -14.74 -16.12 0.39
CA GLY A 252 -13.88 -16.66 -0.66
C GLY A 252 -14.01 -18.18 -0.78
N TRP A 253 -14.03 -18.68 -2.01
CA TRP A 253 -14.19 -20.09 -2.29
C TRP A 253 -13.31 -20.53 -3.46
N ASP A 254 -12.70 -21.69 -3.32
CA ASP A 254 -12.05 -22.38 -4.41
C ASP A 254 -13.11 -23.20 -5.17
N ILE A 255 -13.29 -22.88 -6.45
CA ILE A 255 -14.19 -23.65 -7.33
C ILE A 255 -13.52 -24.94 -7.75
N ASN A 256 -12.21 -24.88 -8.00
CA ASN A 256 -11.33 -26.00 -8.27
C ASN A 256 -9.88 -25.57 -8.02
N ASP A 257 -8.92 -26.48 -8.19
CA ASP A 257 -7.48 -26.26 -7.95
C ASP A 257 -6.87 -25.07 -8.72
N LYS A 258 -7.57 -24.53 -9.71
CA LYS A 258 -7.09 -23.46 -10.60
C LYS A 258 -7.89 -22.17 -10.48
N VAL A 259 -9.10 -22.22 -9.96
CA VAL A 259 -10.04 -21.09 -9.98
C VAL A 259 -10.63 -20.86 -8.61
N SER A 260 -10.42 -19.65 -8.10
CA SER A 260 -11.03 -19.15 -6.86
C SER A 260 -11.89 -17.94 -7.15
N THR A 261 -12.94 -17.74 -6.37
CA THR A 261 -13.78 -16.53 -6.44
C THR A 261 -14.04 -15.99 -5.06
N GLY A 262 -14.24 -14.67 -4.99
CA GLY A 262 -14.60 -14.00 -3.75
C GLY A 262 -15.64 -12.91 -3.97
N ILE A 263 -16.46 -12.71 -2.95
CA ILE A 263 -17.47 -11.65 -2.90
C ILE A 263 -17.22 -10.81 -1.65
N LEU A 264 -17.26 -9.50 -1.84
CA LEU A 264 -17.18 -8.53 -0.76
C LEU A 264 -18.38 -7.60 -0.88
N LEU A 265 -19.15 -7.49 0.21
CA LEU A 265 -20.33 -6.65 0.32
C LEU A 265 -20.12 -5.67 1.47
N ASN A 266 -20.48 -4.41 1.25
CA ASN A 266 -20.56 -3.39 2.29
C ASN A 266 -21.86 -2.61 2.10
N ALA A 267 -22.61 -2.42 3.16
CA ALA A 267 -23.77 -1.54 3.21
C ALA A 267 -23.66 -0.67 4.46
N LYS A 268 -23.88 0.64 4.27
CA LYS A 268 -23.84 1.65 5.33
C LYS A 268 -25.06 2.53 5.22
N ASP A 269 -25.67 2.83 6.37
CA ASP A 269 -26.82 3.71 6.46
C ASP A 269 -26.69 4.63 7.69
N MET A 270 -26.85 5.93 7.49
CA MET A 270 -26.86 6.96 8.52
C MET A 270 -27.95 7.98 8.16
N GLU A 271 -29.07 7.88 8.85
CA GLU A 271 -30.26 8.70 8.56
C GLU A 271 -30.48 9.85 9.56
N LEU A 272 -29.71 9.87 10.66
CA LEU A 272 -29.87 10.90 11.69
C LEU A 272 -29.30 12.24 11.19
N GLU A 273 -30.12 13.30 11.31
CA GLU A 273 -29.69 14.68 11.14
C GLU A 273 -29.14 15.21 12.45
N MET A 274 -27.92 15.66 12.47
CA MET A 274 -27.24 16.23 13.63
C MET A 274 -26.87 17.68 13.37
N ASP A 275 -27.18 18.51 14.36
CA ASP A 275 -26.86 19.93 14.42
C ASP A 275 -26.53 20.25 15.88
N HIS A 276 -25.31 19.97 16.30
CA HIS A 276 -24.86 20.16 17.69
C HIS A 276 -24.56 21.62 18.01
N ASN A 277 -24.22 22.41 17.01
CA ASN A 277 -23.90 23.84 17.15
C ASN A 277 -25.12 24.74 17.01
N HIS A 278 -26.27 24.19 16.62
CA HIS A 278 -27.57 24.87 16.45
C HIS A 278 -27.52 26.01 15.42
N ASP A 279 -26.78 25.82 14.34
CA ASP A 279 -26.70 26.79 13.23
C ASP A 279 -27.75 26.55 12.12
N GLY A 280 -28.52 25.46 12.23
CA GLY A 280 -29.52 25.05 11.26
C GLY A 280 -29.00 24.27 10.06
N PHE A 281 -27.71 23.88 10.10
CA PHE A 281 -27.10 23.01 9.10
C PHE A 281 -26.75 21.66 9.73
N THR A 282 -26.69 20.64 8.89
CA THR A 282 -26.23 19.32 9.32
C THR A 282 -24.73 19.31 9.53
N ASP A 283 -24.25 18.86 10.69
CA ASP A 283 -22.82 18.70 11.00
C ASP A 283 -22.14 17.65 10.10
N LEU A 284 -22.89 16.58 9.79
CA LEU A 284 -22.51 15.53 8.84
C LEU A 284 -23.70 15.20 7.94
N PRO A 285 -23.48 14.92 6.65
CA PRO A 285 -24.56 14.52 5.77
C PRO A 285 -25.09 13.14 6.14
N ARG A 286 -26.38 12.96 6.03
CA ARG A 286 -26.97 11.61 6.01
C ARG A 286 -26.33 10.85 4.86
N ASN A 287 -25.97 9.60 5.09
CA ASN A 287 -25.23 8.80 4.11
C ASN A 287 -25.84 7.41 3.96
N ARG A 288 -26.14 7.03 2.74
CA ARG A 288 -26.50 5.68 2.36
C ARG A 288 -25.53 5.17 1.31
N ASN A 289 -24.82 4.11 1.63
CA ASN A 289 -23.80 3.52 0.76
C ASN A 289 -24.05 2.03 0.59
N LEU A 290 -23.88 1.54 -0.65
CA LEU A 290 -23.89 0.13 -0.98
C LEU A 290 -22.73 -0.17 -1.94
N ASN A 291 -21.86 -1.06 -1.54
CA ASN A 291 -20.73 -1.54 -2.31
C ASN A 291 -20.83 -3.04 -2.50
N LEU A 292 -20.59 -3.50 -3.71
CA LEU A 292 -20.48 -4.90 -4.06
C LEU A 292 -19.23 -5.10 -4.93
N LEU A 293 -18.41 -6.06 -4.57
CA LEU A 293 -17.24 -6.46 -5.36
C LEU A 293 -17.24 -7.97 -5.52
N ASN A 294 -17.06 -8.41 -6.76
CA ASN A 294 -16.79 -9.80 -7.08
C ASN A 294 -15.42 -9.92 -7.74
N ARG A 295 -14.64 -10.89 -7.30
CA ARG A 295 -13.28 -11.12 -7.75
C ARG A 295 -13.10 -12.59 -8.13
N TRP A 296 -12.41 -12.80 -9.25
CA TRP A 296 -12.00 -14.10 -9.74
C TRP A 296 -10.48 -14.15 -9.84
N TYR A 297 -9.92 -15.25 -9.41
CA TYR A 297 -8.51 -15.56 -9.53
C TYR A 297 -8.34 -16.90 -10.23
N ILE A 298 -7.48 -16.93 -11.25
CA ILE A 298 -7.23 -18.11 -12.09
C ILE A 298 -5.72 -18.35 -12.07
N LYS A 299 -5.29 -19.55 -11.69
CA LYS A 299 -3.89 -19.97 -11.75
C LYS A 299 -3.80 -21.33 -12.42
N SER A 300 -3.05 -21.40 -13.53
CA SER A 300 -2.88 -22.66 -14.27
C SER A 300 -1.46 -22.74 -14.85
N GLY A 301 -0.56 -23.44 -14.16
CA GLY A 301 0.86 -23.47 -14.49
C GLY A 301 1.44 -22.04 -14.47
N ASP A 302 1.99 -21.64 -15.60
CA ASP A 302 2.63 -20.35 -15.80
C ASP A 302 1.66 -19.18 -16.04
N TYR A 303 0.35 -19.45 -16.14
CA TYR A 303 -0.68 -18.44 -16.34
C TYR A 303 -1.31 -18.02 -15.02
N THR A 304 -1.45 -16.71 -14.83
CA THR A 304 -2.20 -16.09 -13.74
C THR A 304 -3.18 -15.07 -14.30
N GLY A 305 -4.45 -15.23 -14.00
CA GLY A 305 -5.53 -14.32 -14.39
C GLY A 305 -6.26 -13.77 -13.17
N GLN A 306 -6.66 -12.52 -13.23
CA GLN A 306 -7.54 -11.90 -12.26
C GLN A 306 -8.60 -11.08 -12.97
N VAL A 307 -9.84 -11.22 -12.53
CA VAL A 307 -10.95 -10.37 -12.95
C VAL A 307 -11.60 -9.81 -11.70
N LEU A 308 -11.85 -8.52 -11.69
CA LEU A 308 -12.54 -7.82 -10.61
C LEU A 308 -13.62 -6.95 -11.22
N VAL A 309 -14.83 -7.01 -10.66
CA VAL A 309 -15.94 -6.12 -10.98
C VAL A 309 -16.48 -5.57 -9.67
N ARG A 310 -16.69 -4.26 -9.63
CA ARG A 310 -17.24 -3.56 -8.48
C ARG A 310 -18.42 -2.69 -8.91
N ALA A 311 -19.46 -2.65 -8.07
CA ALA A 311 -20.58 -1.75 -8.18
C ALA A 311 -20.72 -0.93 -6.90
N LEU A 312 -20.95 0.37 -7.03
CA LEU A 312 -21.10 1.32 -5.94
C LEU A 312 -22.36 2.16 -6.15
N TYR A 313 -23.13 2.31 -5.10
CA TYR A 313 -24.14 3.33 -4.94
C TYR A 313 -23.86 4.11 -3.66
N ASP A 314 -23.77 5.44 -3.73
CA ASP A 314 -23.60 6.34 -2.59
C ASP A 314 -24.55 7.52 -2.73
N GLN A 315 -25.27 7.83 -1.66
CA GLN A 315 -26.12 9.00 -1.58
C GLN A 315 -25.83 9.75 -0.28
N ARG A 316 -25.64 11.05 -0.38
CA ARG A 316 -25.40 11.96 0.74
C ARG A 316 -26.39 13.10 0.67
N LEU A 317 -27.05 13.34 1.80
CA LEU A 317 -28.02 14.40 1.98
C LEU A 317 -27.55 15.30 3.12
N GLY A 318 -27.23 16.55 2.81
CA GLY A 318 -26.72 17.52 3.77
C GLY A 318 -27.24 18.94 3.50
N GLY A 319 -26.61 19.93 4.12
CA GLY A 319 -27.02 21.32 4.07
C GLY A 319 -27.96 21.68 5.21
N THR A 320 -28.99 22.49 4.97
CA THR A 320 -29.97 22.89 6.01
C THR A 320 -30.79 21.70 6.48
N LEU A 321 -31.16 21.72 7.79
CA LEU A 321 -32.02 20.71 8.38
C LEU A 321 -33.35 20.54 7.62
N SER A 322 -33.85 19.31 7.56
CA SER A 322 -35.11 18.99 6.88
C SER A 322 -36.30 19.75 7.47
N SER A 323 -36.34 20.00 8.78
CA SER A 323 -37.36 20.79 9.45
C SER A 323 -37.46 22.22 8.90
N LEU A 324 -36.31 22.86 8.70
CA LEU A 324 -36.21 24.22 8.15
C LEU A 324 -36.60 24.27 6.67
N GLN A 325 -36.40 23.20 5.92
CA GLN A 325 -36.80 23.09 4.53
C GLN A 325 -38.33 23.06 4.38
N PHE A 326 -39.06 22.37 5.28
CA PHE A 326 -40.50 22.29 5.27
C PHE A 326 -41.16 23.61 5.70
N ASP A 327 -40.62 24.30 6.69
CA ASP A 327 -41.16 25.58 7.16
C ASP A 327 -41.09 26.64 6.08
N ASN A 328 -40.03 26.65 5.27
CA ASN A 328 -39.90 27.57 4.14
C ASN A 328 -40.89 27.28 3.00
N LEU A 329 -41.25 26.03 2.76
CA LEU A 329 -42.27 25.66 1.76
C LEU A 329 -43.69 26.06 2.16
N GLN A 330 -43.97 26.13 3.48
CA GLN A 330 -45.28 26.62 3.97
C GLN A 330 -45.33 28.15 4.06
N SER A 331 -44.22 28.82 4.32
CA SER A 331 -44.13 30.27 4.46
C SER A 331 -44.26 31.01 3.12
N ASP A 332 -44.01 30.34 2.01
CA ASP A 332 -43.92 30.96 0.67
C ASP A 332 -45.24 31.47 0.09
N ARG A 333 -46.36 31.37 0.87
CA ARG A 333 -47.65 31.89 0.41
C ARG A 333 -47.95 33.35 0.82
N ASN A 334 -47.23 33.95 1.78
CA ASN A 334 -47.62 35.31 2.25
C ASN A 334 -46.49 36.22 2.80
N THR A 335 -45.21 35.90 2.70
CA THR A 335 -44.19 36.76 3.33
C THR A 335 -42.92 36.85 2.43
N GLN A 336 -42.49 38.10 2.15
CA GLN A 336 -41.16 38.34 1.60
C GLN A 336 -40.09 37.80 2.56
N LEU A 337 -39.48 36.70 2.21
CA LEU A 337 -38.40 36.06 2.99
C LEU A 337 -37.22 37.02 3.09
N SER A 338 -36.81 37.30 4.31
CA SER A 338 -35.47 37.88 4.56
C SER A 338 -34.42 36.85 4.07
N ASN A 339 -33.35 37.30 3.45
CA ASN A 339 -32.24 36.48 2.89
C ASN A 339 -31.58 35.47 3.91
N SER A 340 -32.00 35.49 5.17
CA SER A 340 -31.44 34.63 6.24
C SER A 340 -32.13 33.28 6.42
N GLN A 341 -33.16 32.96 5.62
CA GLN A 341 -33.93 31.71 5.77
C GLN A 341 -34.03 30.87 4.48
N MET A 342 -33.11 31.03 3.55
CA MET A 342 -33.10 30.18 2.36
C MET A 342 -32.64 28.76 2.70
N ALA A 343 -33.47 27.77 2.39
CA ALA A 343 -33.10 26.38 2.47
C ALA A 343 -31.98 26.07 1.47
N TYR A 344 -30.94 25.41 1.93
CA TYR A 344 -29.77 25.04 1.12
C TYR A 344 -29.55 23.49 1.19
N PRO A 345 -30.41 22.71 0.53
CA PRO A 345 -30.26 21.26 0.50
C PRO A 345 -29.12 20.84 -0.42
N ILE A 346 -28.37 19.86 -0.01
CA ILE A 346 -27.33 19.22 -0.81
C ILE A 346 -27.69 17.75 -0.97
N ASP A 347 -27.87 17.27 -2.21
CA ASP A 347 -28.12 15.86 -2.55
C ASP A 347 -27.03 15.40 -3.54
N LEU A 348 -26.08 14.62 -3.07
CA LEU A 348 -25.01 14.03 -3.86
C LEU A 348 -25.29 12.56 -4.09
N ARG A 349 -25.33 12.14 -5.35
CA ARG A 349 -25.55 10.74 -5.71
C ARG A 349 -24.44 10.25 -6.62
N THR A 350 -23.76 9.20 -6.18
CA THR A 350 -22.73 8.53 -6.97
C THR A 350 -23.19 7.13 -7.33
N ARG A 351 -23.11 6.80 -8.61
CA ARG A 351 -23.30 5.44 -9.12
C ARG A 351 -22.09 5.09 -9.95
N ARG A 352 -21.44 4.00 -9.62
CA ARG A 352 -20.22 3.59 -10.31
C ARG A 352 -20.22 2.09 -10.53
N ILE A 353 -19.79 1.69 -11.72
CA ILE A 353 -19.42 0.32 -12.03
C ILE A 353 -18.03 0.39 -12.61
N ASP A 354 -17.11 -0.34 -12.03
CA ASP A 354 -15.73 -0.42 -12.50
C ASP A 354 -15.16 -1.81 -12.27
N GLY A 355 -14.06 -2.09 -12.92
CA GLY A 355 -13.37 -3.35 -12.78
C GLY A 355 -12.08 -3.35 -13.57
N PHE A 356 -11.38 -4.46 -13.50
CA PHE A 356 -10.19 -4.71 -14.29
C PHE A 356 -10.06 -6.19 -14.64
N VAL A 357 -9.26 -6.43 -15.66
CA VAL A 357 -8.76 -7.76 -16.02
C VAL A 357 -7.25 -7.68 -16.03
N LYS A 358 -6.61 -8.53 -15.22
CA LYS A 358 -5.15 -8.70 -15.19
C LYS A 358 -4.82 -10.09 -15.69
N ASN A 359 -3.89 -10.18 -16.63
CA ASN A 359 -3.39 -11.44 -17.15
C ASN A 359 -1.87 -11.42 -17.09
N GLY A 360 -1.28 -12.46 -16.56
CA GLY A 360 0.15 -12.67 -16.53
C GLY A 360 0.50 -14.05 -17.09
N TYR A 361 1.56 -14.13 -17.85
CA TYR A 361 2.10 -15.38 -18.36
C TYR A 361 3.62 -15.38 -18.24
N VAL A 362 4.16 -16.41 -17.63
CA VAL A 362 5.60 -16.64 -17.51
C VAL A 362 6.02 -17.56 -18.65
N PHE A 363 6.85 -17.07 -19.57
CA PHE A 363 7.32 -17.85 -20.73
C PHE A 363 8.46 -18.78 -20.36
N ASP A 364 9.27 -18.37 -19.44
CA ASP A 364 10.45 -19.11 -19.01
C ASP A 364 10.71 -18.78 -17.53
N GLN A 365 10.58 -19.80 -16.70
CA GLN A 365 10.82 -19.67 -15.25
C GLN A 365 12.29 -19.43 -14.92
N ALA A 366 13.21 -20.00 -15.73
CA ALA A 366 14.66 -19.89 -15.51
C ALA A 366 15.18 -18.46 -15.73
N THR A 367 14.68 -17.78 -16.76
CA THR A 367 15.07 -16.38 -17.06
C THR A 367 14.12 -15.35 -16.45
N GLY A 368 13.00 -15.78 -15.83
CA GLY A 368 11.98 -14.89 -15.32
C GLY A 368 11.21 -14.11 -16.39
N MET A 369 11.33 -14.51 -17.67
CA MET A 369 10.69 -13.82 -18.77
C MET A 369 9.17 -13.97 -18.65
N SER A 370 8.47 -12.84 -18.50
CA SER A 370 7.02 -12.82 -18.35
C SER A 370 6.41 -11.63 -19.08
N VAL A 371 5.12 -11.75 -19.35
CA VAL A 371 4.30 -10.63 -19.83
C VAL A 371 3.07 -10.47 -18.94
N GLY A 372 2.75 -9.22 -18.58
CA GLY A 372 1.54 -8.86 -17.87
C GLY A 372 0.73 -7.84 -18.65
N VAL A 373 -0.58 -8.03 -18.69
CA VAL A 373 -1.53 -7.10 -19.32
C VAL A 373 -2.61 -6.76 -18.30
N ILE A 374 -2.86 -5.45 -18.15
CA ILE A 374 -3.94 -4.92 -17.31
C ILE A 374 -4.85 -4.08 -18.22
N ALA A 375 -6.15 -4.36 -18.19
CA ALA A 375 -7.17 -3.65 -18.95
C ALA A 375 -8.34 -3.25 -18.03
#